data_bd356eacfd080efc59ee0ed7ff865da0
#
_entry.id   bd356eacfd080efc59ee0ed7ff865da0
#
_cell.length_a   1.000
_cell.length_b   1.000
_cell.length_c   1.000
_cell.angle_alpha   90.00
_cell.angle_beta   90.00
_cell.angle_gamma   90.00
#
_symmetry.space_group_name_H-M   'P 1'
#
loop_
_entity.id
_entity.type
_entity.pdbx_description
1 polymer ?
#
loop_
_entity_poly.entity_id
_entity_poly.type
_entity_poly.pdbx_seq_one_letter_code
_entity_poly.pdbx_strand_id
1 'polypeptide(L)'
;GTYALPEAQLDRFLIKSSIGYPESAAGIEILKGSATPDRSKTLPAVISTSAVEEMTEMASFTYADESVLGYVQDLVESTRSSKDVRIGVSTRGAIAMVRAARVWALSRGRHYMLPDDVKTLALPVWAHRIVLAPDAEFGGATREAVVIRALEEVSAPIFRK
;
A
#
# COMPACT_ATOMS: atom_id res chain seq x y z
N GLY A 1 -14.00 8.82 -22.97
CA GLY A 1 -13.42 9.47 -21.81
C GLY A 1 -13.43 8.54 -20.63
N THR A 2 -12.26 8.30 -20.02
CA THR A 2 -12.18 7.55 -18.76
C THR A 2 -12.57 8.46 -17.62
N TYR A 3 -13.68 8.16 -16.95
CA TYR A 3 -14.06 8.84 -15.72
C TYR A 3 -13.14 8.38 -14.59
N ALA A 4 -12.71 9.32 -13.73
CA ALA A 4 -12.02 8.97 -12.50
C ALA A 4 -12.91 8.04 -11.65
N LEU A 5 -12.29 6.99 -11.06
CA LEU A 5 -13.03 6.10 -10.17
C LEU A 5 -13.53 6.89 -8.95
N PRO A 6 -14.79 6.68 -8.53
CA PRO A 6 -15.29 7.26 -7.30
C PRO A 6 -14.42 6.89 -6.09
N GLU A 7 -14.30 7.80 -5.13
CA GLU A 7 -13.48 7.66 -3.92
C GLU A 7 -13.77 6.34 -3.16
N ALA A 8 -15.05 5.98 -3.04
CA ALA A 8 -15.47 4.74 -2.39
C ALA A 8 -15.03 3.47 -3.13
N GLN A 9 -14.77 3.55 -4.43
CA GLN A 9 -14.22 2.45 -5.21
C GLN A 9 -12.68 2.37 -5.03
N LEU A 10 -11.99 3.52 -4.98
CA LEU A 10 -10.55 3.57 -4.73
C LEU A 10 -10.19 2.97 -3.37
N ASP A 11 -11.01 3.20 -2.33
CA ASP A 11 -10.81 2.63 -0.99
C ASP A 11 -10.86 1.08 -0.95
N ARG A 12 -11.35 0.43 -2.01
CA ARG A 12 -11.41 -1.04 -2.10
C ARG A 12 -10.12 -1.67 -2.62
N PHE A 13 -9.22 -0.91 -3.25
CA PHE A 13 -7.94 -1.42 -3.73
C PHE A 13 -6.94 -1.49 -2.58
N LEU A 14 -6.30 -2.64 -2.39
CA LEU A 14 -5.36 -2.84 -1.28
C LEU A 14 -4.15 -1.92 -1.40
N ILE A 15 -3.53 -1.87 -2.57
CA ILE A 15 -2.30 -1.13 -2.85
C ILE A 15 -2.45 -0.41 -4.20
N LYS A 16 -1.90 0.81 -4.27
CA LYS A 16 -1.65 1.53 -5.51
C LYS A 16 -0.13 1.55 -5.76
N SER A 17 0.29 1.05 -6.90
CA SER A 17 1.68 0.99 -7.30
C SER A 17 1.86 1.47 -8.74
N SER A 18 3.10 1.69 -9.16
CA SER A 18 3.48 2.01 -10.54
C SER A 18 4.56 1.04 -11.01
N ILE A 19 4.40 0.54 -12.21
CA ILE A 19 5.40 -0.34 -12.83
C ILE A 19 6.49 0.49 -13.55
N GLY A 20 6.17 1.75 -13.91
CA GLY A 20 7.06 2.61 -14.70
C GLY A 20 7.16 2.19 -16.16
N TYR A 21 8.15 2.71 -16.83
CA TYR A 21 8.47 2.37 -18.22
C TYR A 21 9.66 1.41 -18.27
N PRO A 22 9.73 0.54 -19.30
CA PRO A 22 10.87 -0.33 -19.50
C PRO A 22 12.13 0.49 -19.82
N GLU A 23 13.28 0.00 -19.41
CA GLU A 23 14.56 0.55 -19.87
C GLU A 23 14.71 0.38 -21.39
N SER A 24 15.57 1.21 -22.03
CA SER A 24 15.73 1.28 -23.48
C SER A 24 15.96 -0.10 -24.13
N ALA A 25 16.81 -0.92 -23.54
CA ALA A 25 17.10 -2.26 -24.07
C ALA A 25 15.85 -3.17 -24.05
N ALA A 26 15.11 -3.18 -22.93
CA ALA A 26 13.86 -3.91 -22.80
C ALA A 26 12.77 -3.35 -23.74
N GLY A 27 12.74 -2.03 -23.92
CA GLY A 27 11.86 -1.38 -24.89
C GLY A 27 12.10 -1.88 -26.33
N ILE A 28 13.35 -1.99 -26.75
CA ILE A 28 13.72 -2.51 -28.09
C ILE A 28 13.25 -3.96 -28.24
N GLU A 29 13.42 -4.81 -27.22
CA GLU A 29 12.95 -6.20 -27.24
C GLU A 29 11.42 -6.30 -27.33
N ILE A 30 10.69 -5.39 -26.68
CA ILE A 30 9.23 -5.29 -26.82
C ILE A 30 8.86 -4.94 -28.27
N LEU A 31 9.53 -3.96 -28.88
CA LEU A 31 9.29 -3.55 -30.27
C LEU A 31 9.59 -4.67 -31.25
N LYS A 32 10.70 -5.39 -31.11
CA LYS A 32 11.01 -6.57 -31.91
C LYS A 32 9.94 -7.67 -31.80
N GLY A 33 9.38 -7.82 -30.60
CA GLY A 33 8.32 -8.81 -30.34
C GLY A 33 6.91 -8.37 -30.73
N SER A 34 6.72 -7.16 -31.26
CA SER A 34 5.38 -6.61 -31.57
C SER A 34 4.62 -7.38 -32.64
N ALA A 35 5.32 -8.11 -33.51
CA ALA A 35 4.72 -8.98 -34.53
C ALA A 35 4.36 -10.39 -34.00
N THR A 36 4.71 -10.72 -32.76
CA THR A 36 4.45 -12.04 -32.17
C THR A 36 3.12 -12.02 -31.42
N PRO A 37 2.24 -13.04 -31.60
CA PRO A 37 1.03 -13.12 -30.82
C PRO A 37 1.31 -13.15 -29.33
N ASP A 38 0.38 -12.62 -28.55
CA ASP A 38 0.31 -12.49 -27.10
C ASP A 38 1.28 -13.40 -26.29
N ARG A 39 2.43 -12.83 -25.91
CA ARG A 39 3.47 -13.52 -25.12
C ARG A 39 2.96 -14.01 -23.76
N SER A 40 1.85 -13.46 -23.27
CA SER A 40 1.28 -13.89 -21.99
C SER A 40 0.88 -15.35 -21.98
N LYS A 41 0.50 -15.89 -23.15
CA LYS A 41 0.11 -17.30 -23.33
C LYS A 41 1.27 -18.30 -23.24
N THR A 42 2.51 -17.81 -23.35
CA THR A 42 3.71 -18.65 -23.28
C THR A 42 4.36 -18.66 -21.89
N LEU A 43 3.83 -17.87 -20.96
CA LEU A 43 4.35 -17.83 -19.59
C LEU A 43 3.95 -19.10 -18.83
N PRO A 44 4.93 -19.84 -18.28
CA PRO A 44 4.63 -20.98 -17.42
C PRO A 44 4.03 -20.50 -16.10
N ALA A 45 3.24 -21.37 -15.46
CA ALA A 45 2.81 -21.12 -14.08
C ALA A 45 4.03 -21.10 -13.16
N VAL A 46 4.19 -20.00 -12.41
CA VAL A 46 5.31 -19.83 -11.47
C VAL A 46 4.98 -20.46 -10.11
N ILE A 47 3.70 -20.47 -9.75
CA ILE A 47 3.23 -20.93 -8.44
C ILE A 47 1.83 -21.53 -8.61
N SER A 48 1.49 -22.54 -7.80
CA SER A 48 0.14 -23.13 -7.75
C SER A 48 -0.83 -22.27 -6.93
N THR A 49 -2.12 -22.41 -7.19
CA THR A 49 -3.17 -21.75 -6.38
C THR A 49 -3.14 -22.23 -4.93
N SER A 50 -2.88 -23.54 -4.67
CA SER A 50 -2.72 -24.08 -3.33
C SER A 50 -1.57 -23.43 -2.56
N ALA A 51 -0.44 -23.19 -3.21
CA ALA A 51 0.68 -22.50 -2.57
C ALA A 51 0.34 -21.02 -2.24
N VAL A 52 -0.49 -20.34 -3.03
CA VAL A 52 -1.00 -19.00 -2.70
C VAL A 52 -1.93 -19.05 -1.49
N GLU A 53 -2.79 -20.07 -1.40
CA GLU A 53 -3.68 -20.28 -0.25
C GLU A 53 -2.86 -20.52 1.02
N GLU A 54 -1.87 -21.41 0.99
CA GLU A 54 -0.97 -21.70 2.11
C GLU A 54 -0.22 -20.43 2.57
N MET A 55 0.33 -19.64 1.63
CA MET A 55 1.00 -18.37 1.97
C MET A 55 0.03 -17.36 2.59
N THR A 56 -1.21 -17.32 2.15
CA THR A 56 -2.24 -16.44 2.70
C THR A 56 -2.59 -16.85 4.13
N GLU A 57 -2.72 -18.14 4.38
CA GLU A 57 -2.94 -18.68 5.71
C GLU A 57 -1.76 -18.38 6.63
N MET A 58 -0.53 -18.67 6.19
CA MET A 58 0.68 -18.36 6.96
C MET A 58 0.75 -16.87 7.33
N ALA A 59 0.43 -15.97 6.39
CA ALA A 59 0.44 -14.54 6.66
C ALA A 59 -0.61 -14.13 7.71
N SER A 60 -1.74 -14.84 7.79
CA SER A 60 -2.78 -14.55 8.79
C SER A 60 -2.31 -14.81 10.23
N PHE A 61 -1.37 -15.73 10.44
CA PHE A 61 -0.77 -16.04 11.73
C PHE A 61 0.41 -15.13 12.12
N THR A 62 0.85 -14.23 11.21
CA THR A 62 1.90 -13.26 11.57
C THR A 62 1.42 -12.40 12.74
N TYR A 63 2.18 -12.41 13.84
CA TYR A 63 1.82 -11.70 15.06
C TYR A 63 1.85 -10.18 14.85
N ALA A 64 0.86 -9.50 15.40
CA ALA A 64 0.78 -8.04 15.44
C ALA A 64 0.64 -7.61 16.90
N ASP A 65 1.68 -7.01 17.45
CA ASP A 65 1.65 -6.47 18.81
C ASP A 65 0.64 -5.34 18.94
N GLU A 66 -0.03 -5.23 20.09
CA GLU A 66 -1.02 -4.19 20.34
C GLU A 66 -0.43 -2.78 20.20
N SER A 67 0.84 -2.59 20.55
CA SER A 67 1.53 -1.30 20.36
C SER A 67 1.72 -0.94 18.89
N VAL A 68 1.93 -1.93 17.99
CA VAL A 68 2.00 -1.70 16.55
C VAL A 68 0.61 -1.41 15.98
N LEU A 69 -0.42 -2.11 16.47
CA LEU A 69 -1.80 -1.82 16.08
C LEU A 69 -2.23 -0.42 16.55
N GLY A 70 -1.85 -0.02 17.76
CA GLY A 70 -2.03 1.34 18.27
C GLY A 70 -1.36 2.38 17.38
N TYR A 71 -0.11 2.14 16.99
CA TYR A 71 0.62 3.01 16.06
C TYR A 71 -0.11 3.16 14.70
N VAL A 72 -0.64 2.07 14.14
CA VAL A 72 -1.47 2.14 12.92
C VAL A 72 -2.70 3.00 13.14
N GLN A 73 -3.37 2.88 14.29
CA GLN A 73 -4.56 3.65 14.64
C GLN A 73 -4.22 5.15 14.79
N ASP A 74 -3.14 5.48 15.49
CA ASP A 74 -2.69 6.86 15.70
C ASP A 74 -2.35 7.55 14.35
N LEU A 75 -1.68 6.82 13.45
CA LEU A 75 -1.40 7.31 12.10
C LEU A 75 -2.69 7.58 11.30
N VAL A 76 -3.66 6.68 11.38
CA VAL A 76 -4.98 6.85 10.74
C VAL A 76 -5.68 8.09 11.28
N GLU A 77 -5.68 8.29 12.59
CA GLU A 77 -6.29 9.46 13.25
C GLU A 77 -5.57 10.76 12.87
N SER A 78 -4.25 10.77 12.79
CA SER A 78 -3.48 11.91 12.28
C SER A 78 -3.93 12.29 10.86
N THR A 79 -4.13 11.32 9.95
CA THR A 79 -4.65 11.64 8.61
C THR A 79 -6.04 12.25 8.62
N ARG A 80 -6.92 11.83 9.56
CA ARG A 80 -8.29 12.34 9.69
C ARG A 80 -8.35 13.73 10.30
N SER A 81 -7.40 14.03 11.20
CA SER A 81 -7.32 15.32 11.91
C SER A 81 -6.60 16.40 11.09
N SER A 82 -5.99 16.06 9.97
CA SER A 82 -5.29 17.01 9.11
C SER A 82 -6.25 18.01 8.50
N LYS A 83 -5.96 19.31 8.62
CA LYS A 83 -6.75 20.40 8.00
C LYS A 83 -6.76 20.33 6.46
N ASP A 84 -5.77 19.69 5.88
CA ASP A 84 -5.62 19.56 4.43
C ASP A 84 -6.49 18.42 3.86
N VAL A 85 -7.18 17.66 4.73
CA VAL A 85 -7.89 16.43 4.38
C VAL A 85 -9.39 16.58 4.60
N ARG A 86 -10.17 16.27 3.57
CA ARG A 86 -11.62 16.14 3.66
C ARG A 86 -12.04 14.73 4.12
N ILE A 87 -11.35 13.69 3.61
CA ILE A 87 -11.57 12.29 4.01
C ILE A 87 -10.19 11.66 4.25
N GLY A 88 -9.92 11.31 5.50
CA GLY A 88 -8.72 10.57 5.89
C GLY A 88 -8.87 9.06 5.68
N VAL A 89 -7.87 8.32 6.11
CA VAL A 89 -7.85 6.85 5.96
C VAL A 89 -9.03 6.22 6.70
N SER A 90 -9.80 5.37 6.01
CA SER A 90 -10.94 4.65 6.56
C SER A 90 -10.50 3.48 7.46
N THR A 91 -11.44 2.93 8.24
CA THR A 91 -11.19 1.68 9.00
C THR A 91 -10.81 0.53 8.05
N ARG A 92 -11.36 0.49 6.83
CA ARG A 92 -10.94 -0.45 5.79
C ARG A 92 -9.47 -0.25 5.41
N GLY A 93 -9.02 1.01 5.31
CA GLY A 93 -7.62 1.35 5.07
C GLY A 93 -6.69 0.93 6.21
N ALA A 94 -7.14 1.03 7.48
CA ALA A 94 -6.39 0.52 8.62
C ALA A 94 -6.25 -1.01 8.56
N ILE A 95 -7.34 -1.74 8.30
CA ILE A 95 -7.33 -3.20 8.14
C ILE A 95 -6.45 -3.61 6.95
N ALA A 96 -6.51 -2.88 5.83
CA ALA A 96 -5.67 -3.12 4.67
C ALA A 96 -4.18 -3.00 5.01
N MET A 97 -3.80 -2.00 5.82
CA MET A 97 -2.43 -1.84 6.32
C MET A 97 -1.97 -3.05 7.14
N VAL A 98 -2.75 -3.46 8.11
CA VAL A 98 -2.39 -4.61 8.97
C VAL A 98 -2.21 -5.89 8.13
N ARG A 99 -3.11 -6.13 7.17
CA ARG A 99 -3.01 -7.28 6.26
C ARG A 99 -1.75 -7.20 5.39
N ALA A 100 -1.47 -6.06 4.78
CA ALA A 100 -0.30 -5.86 3.94
C ALA A 100 1.00 -5.99 4.75
N ALA A 101 1.05 -5.43 5.96
CA ALA A 101 2.23 -5.48 6.82
C ALA A 101 2.53 -6.90 7.35
N ARG A 102 1.49 -7.72 7.60
CA ARG A 102 1.68 -9.15 7.93
C ARG A 102 2.35 -9.90 6.79
N VAL A 103 1.85 -9.74 5.56
CA VAL A 103 2.44 -10.37 4.37
C VAL A 103 3.86 -9.85 4.15
N TRP A 104 4.09 -8.55 4.32
CA TRP A 104 5.41 -7.94 4.17
C TRP A 104 6.41 -8.48 5.19
N ALA A 105 6.03 -8.58 6.46
CA ALA A 105 6.87 -9.17 7.50
C ALA A 105 7.24 -10.62 7.18
N LEU A 106 6.25 -11.43 6.78
CA LEU A 106 6.46 -12.82 6.40
C LEU A 106 7.41 -12.95 5.18
N SER A 107 7.24 -12.10 4.18
CA SER A 107 8.13 -12.08 3.00
C SER A 107 9.59 -11.72 3.34
N ARG A 108 9.82 -11.13 4.52
CA ARG A 108 11.14 -10.84 5.11
C ARG A 108 11.60 -11.89 6.11
N GLY A 109 10.94 -13.06 6.15
CA GLY A 109 11.27 -14.17 7.04
C GLY A 109 10.92 -13.94 8.51
N ARG A 110 10.00 -13.00 8.81
CA ARG A 110 9.57 -12.69 10.17
C ARG A 110 8.13 -13.13 10.41
N HIS A 111 7.86 -13.66 11.58
CA HIS A 111 6.51 -14.04 12.02
C HIS A 111 5.83 -12.97 12.89
N TYR A 112 6.33 -11.74 12.85
CA TYR A 112 5.79 -10.59 13.58
C TYR A 112 5.98 -9.29 12.80
N MET A 113 5.01 -8.38 12.96
CA MET A 113 5.04 -7.04 12.38
C MET A 113 5.94 -6.10 13.17
N LEU A 114 6.55 -5.15 12.47
CA LEU A 114 7.30 -4.03 13.03
C LEU A 114 6.68 -2.69 12.59
N PRO A 115 6.87 -1.60 13.34
CA PRO A 115 6.49 -0.27 12.91
C PRO A 115 7.10 0.13 11.56
N ASP A 116 8.30 -0.34 11.25
CA ASP A 116 8.98 -0.06 9.98
C ASP A 116 8.29 -0.71 8.77
N ASP A 117 7.57 -1.83 8.97
CA ASP A 117 6.72 -2.42 7.93
C ASP A 117 5.56 -1.48 7.58
N VAL A 118 4.95 -0.88 8.62
CA VAL A 118 3.88 0.11 8.44
C VAL A 118 4.39 1.34 7.71
N LYS A 119 5.55 1.89 8.10
CA LYS A 119 6.18 3.04 7.43
C LYS A 119 6.46 2.75 5.96
N THR A 120 7.02 1.59 5.65
CA THR A 120 7.33 1.17 4.27
C THR A 120 6.09 1.11 3.39
N LEU A 121 4.98 0.65 3.94
CA LEU A 121 3.73 0.41 3.22
C LEU A 121 2.75 1.59 3.27
N ALA A 122 3.03 2.64 4.06
CA ALA A 122 2.10 3.74 4.29
C ALA A 122 1.67 4.43 2.98
N LEU A 123 2.62 4.81 2.12
CA LEU A 123 2.32 5.46 0.86
C LEU A 123 1.51 4.57 -0.10
N PRO A 124 1.95 3.35 -0.47
CA PRO A 124 1.23 2.53 -1.41
C PRO A 124 -0.15 2.08 -0.91
N VAL A 125 -0.33 1.94 0.42
CA VAL A 125 -1.61 1.48 0.99
C VAL A 125 -2.56 2.64 1.25
N TRP A 126 -2.09 3.83 1.64
CA TRP A 126 -2.97 4.88 2.12
C TRP A 126 -3.13 6.10 1.21
N ALA A 127 -2.11 6.49 0.43
CA ALA A 127 -2.18 7.73 -0.34
C ALA A 127 -3.41 7.81 -1.27
N HIS A 128 -3.77 6.70 -1.92
CA HIS A 128 -4.91 6.66 -2.83
C HIS A 128 -6.29 6.68 -2.15
N ARG A 129 -6.34 6.56 -0.82
CA ARG A 129 -7.57 6.56 0.02
C ARG A 129 -7.88 7.93 0.61
N ILE A 130 -6.91 8.85 0.58
CA ILE A 130 -7.03 10.20 1.14
C ILE A 130 -7.70 11.10 0.09
N VAL A 131 -8.64 11.90 0.55
CA VAL A 131 -9.26 12.96 -0.24
C VAL A 131 -8.90 14.29 0.39
N LEU A 132 -8.21 15.12 -0.36
CA LEU A 132 -7.80 16.44 0.08
C LEU A 132 -9.00 17.40 0.18
N ALA A 133 -8.90 18.39 1.04
CA ALA A 133 -9.79 19.54 1.02
C ALA A 133 -9.53 20.35 -0.27
N PRO A 134 -10.56 20.92 -0.94
CA PRO A 134 -10.39 21.62 -2.21
C PRO A 134 -9.35 22.75 -2.14
N ASP A 135 -9.35 23.54 -1.07
CA ASP A 135 -8.42 24.65 -0.88
C ASP A 135 -6.96 24.15 -0.72
N ALA A 136 -6.77 23.03 -0.05
CA ALA A 136 -5.46 22.40 0.12
C ALA A 136 -4.93 21.84 -1.19
N GLU A 137 -5.79 21.18 -1.98
CA GLU A 137 -5.44 20.65 -3.29
C GLU A 137 -5.07 21.79 -4.26
N PHE A 138 -5.85 22.88 -4.27
CA PHE A 138 -5.53 24.07 -5.04
C PHE A 138 -4.23 24.74 -4.57
N GLY A 139 -3.93 24.70 -3.26
CA GLY A 139 -2.68 25.19 -2.66
C GLY A 139 -1.46 24.27 -2.92
N GLY A 140 -1.60 23.19 -3.68
CA GLY A 140 -0.51 22.28 -4.04
C GLY A 140 -0.22 21.18 -3.00
N ALA A 141 -1.09 20.96 -2.02
CA ALA A 141 -0.96 19.84 -1.12
C ALA A 141 -1.11 18.51 -1.89
N THR A 142 -0.41 17.48 -1.45
CA THR A 142 -0.49 16.14 -2.04
C THR A 142 -0.92 15.11 -1.00
N ARG A 143 -1.55 14.05 -1.45
CA ARG A 143 -1.97 12.92 -0.59
C ARG A 143 -0.78 12.24 0.06
N GLU A 144 0.30 12.14 -0.70
CA GLU A 144 1.60 11.61 -0.25
C GLU A 144 2.19 12.47 0.87
N ALA A 145 2.14 13.80 0.76
CA ALA A 145 2.62 14.71 1.79
C ALA A 145 1.83 14.57 3.10
N VAL A 146 0.52 14.31 3.03
CA VAL A 146 -0.30 14.04 4.23
C VAL A 146 0.18 12.76 4.93
N VAL A 147 0.42 11.68 4.19
CA VAL A 147 0.90 10.42 4.77
C VAL A 147 2.30 10.60 5.37
N ILE A 148 3.20 11.29 4.68
CA ILE A 148 4.57 11.55 5.18
C ILE A 148 4.52 12.35 6.48
N ARG A 149 3.71 13.40 6.54
CA ARG A 149 3.52 14.21 7.74
C ARG A 149 3.00 13.37 8.91
N ALA A 150 2.00 12.51 8.69
CA ALA A 150 1.50 11.61 9.72
C ALA A 150 2.62 10.70 10.28
N LEU A 151 3.49 10.18 9.41
CA LEU A 151 4.64 9.35 9.81
C LEU A 151 5.70 10.14 10.60
N GLU A 152 5.83 11.44 10.38
CA GLU A 152 6.74 12.33 11.10
C GLU A 152 6.19 12.76 12.47
N GLU A 153 4.88 13.01 12.55
CA GLU A 153 4.21 13.49 13.77
C GLU A 153 3.94 12.37 14.79
N VAL A 154 3.64 11.17 14.31
CA VAL A 154 3.28 10.02 15.17
C VAL A 154 4.51 9.21 15.52
N SER A 155 4.83 9.15 16.80
CA SER A 155 5.98 8.38 17.30
C SER A 155 5.74 6.87 17.21
N ALA A 156 6.67 6.16 16.57
CA ALA A 156 6.63 4.70 16.55
C ALA A 156 6.92 4.11 17.94
N PRO A 157 6.28 2.98 18.31
CA PRO A 157 6.57 2.31 19.57
C PRO A 157 8.01 1.79 19.61
N ILE A 158 8.65 1.92 20.77
CA ILE A 158 10.00 1.44 21.03
C ILE A 158 9.89 0.08 21.71
N PHE A 159 10.36 -0.97 21.06
CA PHE A 159 10.51 -2.27 21.70
C PHE A 159 11.76 -2.25 22.58
N ARG A 160 11.57 -2.26 23.89
CA ARG A 160 12.70 -2.54 24.80
C ARG A 160 13.06 -4.02 24.66
N LYS A 161 14.33 -4.27 24.38
CA LYS A 161 14.90 -5.62 24.37
C LYS A 161 14.82 -6.26 25.76
#